data_e7b230dd27ac715b622e24b3dac80e33
#
_entry.id   e7b230dd27ac715b622e24b3dac80e33
#
_cell.length_a   1.000
_cell.length_b   1.000
_cell.length_c   1.000
_cell.angle_alpha   90.00
_cell.angle_beta   90.00
_cell.angle_gamma   90.00
#
_symmetry.space_group_name_H-M   'P 1'
#
loop_
_entity.id
_entity.type
_entity.pdbx_description
1 polymer ?
#
loop_
_entity_poly.entity_id
_entity_poly.type
_entity_poly.pdbx_seq_one_letter_code
_entity_poly.pdbx_strand_id
1 'polypeptide(L)'
;MLIDEVDLSLHPTWQKRIMGILKEQFPRVQFICATHSPFIIQSLEEGELITLDQPLDSKYSGEGLEDIAEDVMGVVLPQYSERKRKIYEASKQYFAALKSANTQAEIDELGKRLADLEAEYSENPAYLAWVHQQYIEQAWKVKKNETSR
;
A
#
# COMPACT_ATOMS: atom_id res chain seq x y z
N MET A 1 21.91 19.70 19.24
CA MET A 1 22.00 20.25 17.87
C MET A 1 20.69 19.97 17.15
N LEU A 2 20.13 20.97 16.47
CA LEU A 2 18.91 20.81 15.68
C LEU A 2 19.29 20.69 14.20
N ILE A 3 18.69 19.73 13.51
CA ILE A 3 18.88 19.52 12.07
C ILE A 3 17.49 19.32 11.46
N ASP A 4 17.12 20.22 10.57
CA ASP A 4 15.88 20.11 9.81
C ASP A 4 16.15 19.39 8.49
N GLU A 5 15.21 18.55 8.04
CA GLU A 5 15.33 17.76 6.81
C GLU A 5 16.68 17.03 6.68
N VAL A 6 17.06 16.25 7.70
CA VAL A 6 18.36 15.55 7.74
C VAL A 6 18.59 14.59 6.57
N ASP A 7 17.55 14.21 5.87
CA ASP A 7 17.54 13.38 4.64
C ASP A 7 17.75 14.19 3.36
N LEU A 8 17.65 15.52 3.41
CA LEU A 8 17.72 16.35 2.21
C LEU A 8 19.03 16.14 1.46
N SER A 9 18.91 15.88 0.17
CA SER A 9 20.03 15.63 -0.74
C SER A 9 20.90 14.39 -0.43
N LEU A 10 20.52 13.55 0.53
CA LEU A 10 21.22 12.32 0.81
C LEU A 10 20.68 11.16 -0.05
N HIS A 11 21.61 10.40 -0.64
CA HIS A 11 21.24 9.13 -1.27
C HIS A 11 20.68 8.15 -0.22
N PRO A 12 19.68 7.28 -0.51
CA PRO A 12 19.08 6.35 0.45
C PRO A 12 20.09 5.52 1.26
N THR A 13 21.20 5.11 0.65
CA THR A 13 22.27 4.39 1.34
C THR A 13 22.90 5.23 2.48
N TRP A 14 23.02 6.54 2.30
CA TRP A 14 23.54 7.44 3.32
C TRP A 14 22.47 7.76 4.36
N GLN A 15 21.22 7.89 3.97
CA GLN A 15 20.12 8.09 4.90
C GLN A 15 20.05 6.99 5.96
N LYS A 16 20.27 5.71 5.57
CA LYS A 16 20.33 4.57 6.51
C LYS A 16 21.50 4.61 7.50
N ARG A 17 22.49 5.44 7.27
CA ARG A 17 23.75 5.44 8.04
C ARG A 17 23.99 6.72 8.81
N ILE A 18 23.37 7.83 8.39
CA ILE A 18 23.72 9.16 8.89
C ILE A 18 23.53 9.29 10.39
N MET A 19 22.44 8.73 10.96
CA MET A 19 22.18 8.81 12.38
C MET A 19 23.24 8.07 13.20
N GLY A 20 23.63 6.87 12.78
CA GLY A 20 24.72 6.12 13.40
C GLY A 20 26.05 6.87 13.33
N ILE A 21 26.38 7.44 12.16
CA ILE A 21 27.62 8.23 11.97
C ILE A 21 27.64 9.44 12.90
N LEU A 22 26.52 10.18 13.02
CA LEU A 22 26.44 11.35 13.88
C LEU A 22 26.64 10.98 15.36
N LYS A 23 26.02 9.90 15.83
CA LYS A 23 26.18 9.39 17.20
C LYS A 23 27.63 8.96 17.48
N GLU A 24 28.22 8.25 16.54
CA GLU A 24 29.59 7.72 16.66
C GLU A 24 30.64 8.84 16.67
N GLN A 25 30.52 9.80 15.77
CA GLN A 25 31.48 10.90 15.65
C GLN A 25 31.34 11.96 16.74
N PHE A 26 30.13 12.14 17.27
CA PHE A 26 29.83 13.18 18.27
C PHE A 26 29.11 12.62 19.48
N PRO A 27 29.72 11.72 20.26
CA PRO A 27 29.06 10.97 21.34
C PRO A 27 28.60 11.83 22.53
N ARG A 28 28.99 13.10 22.59
CA ARG A 28 28.57 14.05 23.63
C ARG A 28 27.57 15.11 23.14
N VAL A 29 27.05 14.93 21.92
CA VAL A 29 26.08 15.86 21.32
C VAL A 29 24.73 15.16 21.21
N GLN A 30 23.71 15.78 21.76
CA GLN A 30 22.33 15.38 21.49
C GLN A 30 21.89 15.99 20.15
N PHE A 31 21.44 15.15 19.24
CA PHE A 31 20.83 15.55 17.97
C PHE A 31 19.31 15.47 18.08
N ILE A 32 18.62 16.49 17.59
CA ILE A 32 17.19 16.51 17.36
C ILE A 32 17.03 16.78 15.87
N CYS A 33 16.53 15.79 15.13
CA CYS A 33 16.44 15.84 13.67
C CYS A 33 14.99 15.72 13.22
N ALA A 34 14.60 16.52 12.23
CA ALA A 34 13.36 16.32 11.50
C ALA A 34 13.66 15.55 10.20
N THR A 35 12.77 14.66 9.81
CA THR A 35 12.91 13.86 8.59
C THR A 35 11.55 13.40 8.08
N HIS A 36 11.45 13.23 6.76
CA HIS A 36 10.37 12.55 6.04
C HIS A 36 10.84 11.27 5.37
N SER A 37 12.03 10.75 5.74
CA SER A 37 12.60 9.56 5.13
C SER A 37 12.32 8.28 5.92
N PRO A 38 11.64 7.29 5.33
CA PRO A 38 11.48 5.97 5.95
C PRO A 38 12.82 5.25 6.13
N PHE A 39 13.84 5.57 5.32
CA PHE A 39 15.19 5.01 5.47
C PHE A 39 15.89 5.47 6.75
N ILE A 40 15.67 6.71 7.17
CA ILE A 40 16.20 7.21 8.43
C ILE A 40 15.42 6.58 9.58
N ILE A 41 14.09 6.59 9.54
CA ILE A 41 13.24 5.98 10.56
C ILE A 41 13.62 4.51 10.79
N GLN A 42 13.82 3.73 9.72
CA GLN A 42 14.25 2.34 9.81
C GLN A 42 15.59 2.16 10.54
N SER A 43 16.46 3.15 10.50
CA SER A 43 17.80 3.09 11.10
C SER A 43 17.87 3.51 12.58
N LEU A 44 16.75 3.97 13.13
CA LEU A 44 16.67 4.41 14.52
C LEU A 44 16.51 3.22 15.48
N GLU A 45 16.98 3.40 16.72
CA GLU A 45 16.75 2.47 17.81
C GLU A 45 15.42 2.75 18.51
N GLU A 46 14.91 1.77 19.25
CA GLU A 46 13.64 1.91 19.99
C GLU A 46 13.72 3.11 20.96
N GLY A 47 12.71 3.99 20.89
CA GLY A 47 12.63 5.20 21.72
C GLY A 47 13.31 6.44 21.14
N GLU A 48 13.92 6.37 19.96
CA GLU A 48 14.55 7.53 19.31
C GLU A 48 13.60 8.33 18.41
N LEU A 49 12.49 7.74 17.99
CA LEU A 49 11.49 8.39 17.15
C LEU A 49 10.41 9.07 18.00
N ILE A 50 10.09 10.31 17.65
CA ILE A 50 8.96 11.06 18.19
C ILE A 50 8.08 11.46 17.01
N THR A 51 6.83 11.03 17.02
CA THR A 51 5.80 11.48 16.07
C THR A 51 5.00 12.61 16.72
N LEU A 52 4.77 13.68 15.96
CA LEU A 52 4.06 14.86 16.47
C LEU A 52 2.55 14.71 16.38
N ASP A 53 2.05 13.92 15.43
CA ASP A 53 0.63 13.84 15.09
C ASP A 53 -0.12 12.73 15.81
N GLN A 54 0.53 11.61 16.16
CA GLN A 54 -0.08 10.47 16.84
C GLN A 54 0.90 9.76 17.78
N PRO A 55 0.43 9.18 18.90
CA PRO A 55 1.26 8.27 19.70
C PRO A 55 1.66 7.07 18.86
N LEU A 56 2.94 6.73 18.81
CA LEU A 56 3.43 5.52 18.16
C LEU A 56 3.09 4.30 19.03
N ASP A 57 2.12 3.51 18.59
CA ASP A 57 1.81 2.20 19.17
C ASP A 57 2.62 1.06 18.50
N SER A 58 3.29 1.35 17.38
CA SER A 58 3.99 0.36 16.57
C SER A 58 5.51 0.40 16.76
N LYS A 59 6.13 -0.77 16.75
CA LYS A 59 7.58 -0.90 16.64
C LYS A 59 7.98 -0.53 15.21
N TYR A 60 8.93 0.37 15.07
CA TYR A 60 9.49 0.80 13.79
C TYR A 60 10.91 0.27 13.55
N SER A 61 11.61 -0.08 14.63
CA SER A 61 12.95 -0.62 14.57
C SER A 61 12.93 -2.04 14.00
N GLY A 62 13.57 -2.25 12.85
CA GLY A 62 13.63 -3.54 12.16
C GLY A 62 12.46 -3.84 11.24
N GLU A 63 11.46 -2.97 11.14
CA GLU A 63 10.34 -3.11 10.21
C GLU A 63 10.74 -2.82 8.76
N GLY A 64 9.91 -3.29 7.81
CA GLY A 64 10.06 -3.01 6.39
C GLY A 64 9.82 -1.52 6.06
N LEU A 65 10.38 -1.06 4.95
CA LEU A 65 10.14 0.33 4.50
C LEU A 65 8.67 0.61 4.20
N GLU A 66 7.95 -0.40 3.75
CA GLU A 66 6.53 -0.33 3.42
C GLU A 66 5.70 -0.17 4.70
N ASP A 67 6.02 -0.96 5.73
CA ASP A 67 5.36 -0.91 7.03
C ASP A 67 5.63 0.43 7.72
N ILE A 68 6.86 0.93 7.68
CA ILE A 68 7.20 2.25 8.21
C ILE A 68 6.44 3.36 7.47
N ALA A 69 6.36 3.28 6.14
CA ALA A 69 5.64 4.27 5.35
C ALA A 69 4.13 4.24 5.64
N GLU A 70 3.55 3.07 5.87
CA GLU A 70 2.12 2.92 6.16
C GLU A 70 1.81 3.27 7.62
N ASP A 71 2.48 2.64 8.58
CA ASP A 71 2.13 2.72 10.00
C ASP A 71 2.65 3.99 10.68
N VAL A 72 3.82 4.47 10.28
CA VAL A 72 4.47 5.64 10.90
C VAL A 72 4.18 6.92 10.11
N MET A 73 4.22 6.86 8.77
CA MET A 73 4.07 8.05 7.92
C MET A 73 2.66 8.21 7.34
N GLY A 74 1.75 7.24 7.55
CA GLY A 74 0.36 7.31 7.11
C GLY A 74 0.17 7.21 5.60
N VAL A 75 1.14 6.66 4.87
CA VAL A 75 1.06 6.49 3.42
C VAL A 75 0.28 5.23 3.09
N VAL A 76 -0.92 5.37 2.58
CA VAL A 76 -1.78 4.23 2.23
C VAL A 76 -1.22 3.47 1.02
N LEU A 77 -0.96 2.16 1.20
CA LEU A 77 -0.42 1.27 0.17
C LEU A 77 0.85 1.81 -0.50
N PRO A 78 1.94 2.06 0.26
CA PRO A 78 3.15 2.72 -0.23
C PRO A 78 3.85 1.98 -1.36
N GLN A 79 3.64 0.66 -1.47
CA GLN A 79 4.16 -0.19 -2.54
C GLN A 79 3.48 0.04 -3.90
N TYR A 80 2.35 0.76 -3.93
CA TYR A 80 1.60 0.99 -5.15
C TYR A 80 1.66 2.46 -5.61
N SER A 81 1.83 2.66 -6.91
CA SER A 81 1.61 3.97 -7.51
C SER A 81 0.13 4.38 -7.39
N GLU A 82 -0.16 5.66 -7.47
CA GLU A 82 -1.53 6.19 -7.44
C GLU A 82 -2.44 5.51 -8.49
N ARG A 83 -1.91 5.27 -9.71
CA ARG A 83 -2.62 4.52 -10.75
C ARG A 83 -2.93 3.09 -10.30
N LYS A 84 -1.95 2.38 -9.75
CA LYS A 84 -2.11 1.00 -9.31
C LYS A 84 -3.05 0.89 -8.10
N ARG A 85 -3.03 1.87 -7.22
CA ARG A 85 -3.98 1.98 -6.10
C ARG A 85 -5.42 2.12 -6.60
N LYS A 86 -5.68 3.01 -7.56
CA LYS A 86 -7.02 3.17 -8.16
C LYS A 86 -7.54 1.89 -8.80
N ILE A 87 -6.68 1.18 -9.51
CA ILE A 87 -6.98 -0.10 -10.12
C ILE A 87 -7.32 -1.14 -9.04
N TYR A 88 -6.53 -1.23 -7.97
CA TYR A 88 -6.78 -2.14 -6.85
C TYR A 88 -8.13 -1.87 -6.18
N GLU A 89 -8.45 -0.61 -5.92
CA GLU A 89 -9.74 -0.18 -5.33
C GLU A 89 -10.92 -0.54 -6.26
N ALA A 90 -10.81 -0.25 -7.55
CA ALA A 90 -11.82 -0.60 -8.55
C ALA A 90 -12.07 -2.12 -8.61
N SER A 91 -11.00 -2.91 -8.55
CA SER A 91 -11.09 -4.37 -8.55
C SER A 91 -11.77 -4.89 -7.28
N LYS A 92 -11.43 -4.34 -6.13
CA LYS A 92 -12.05 -4.71 -4.84
C LYS A 92 -13.56 -4.45 -4.87
N GLN A 93 -13.97 -3.30 -5.40
CA GLN A 93 -15.38 -2.96 -5.57
C GLN A 93 -16.08 -3.89 -6.56
N TYR A 94 -15.43 -4.21 -7.68
CA TYR A 94 -15.93 -5.16 -8.67
C TYR A 94 -16.19 -6.55 -8.07
N PHE A 95 -15.22 -7.11 -7.33
CA PHE A 95 -15.39 -8.41 -6.68
C PHE A 95 -16.44 -8.43 -5.59
N ALA A 96 -16.59 -7.35 -4.83
CA ALA A 96 -17.65 -7.22 -3.84
C ALA A 96 -19.02 -7.25 -4.52
N ALA A 97 -19.19 -6.48 -5.60
CA ALA A 97 -20.42 -6.48 -6.39
C ALA A 97 -20.70 -7.85 -7.05
N LEU A 98 -19.67 -8.49 -7.61
CA LEU A 98 -19.80 -9.80 -8.23
C LEU A 98 -20.29 -10.89 -7.24
N LYS A 99 -19.76 -10.88 -6.01
CA LYS A 99 -20.19 -11.82 -4.95
C LYS A 99 -21.63 -11.60 -4.50
N SER A 100 -22.11 -10.35 -4.54
CA SER A 100 -23.49 -10.01 -4.13
C SER A 100 -24.51 -10.12 -5.26
N ALA A 101 -24.09 -10.27 -6.52
CA ALA A 101 -24.97 -10.38 -7.67
C ALA A 101 -25.80 -11.66 -7.63
N ASN A 102 -27.14 -11.51 -7.72
CA ASN A 102 -28.12 -12.57 -7.64
C ASN A 102 -29.06 -12.61 -8.84
N THR A 103 -28.99 -11.64 -9.73
CA THR A 103 -29.84 -11.54 -10.92
C THR A 103 -29.00 -11.47 -12.19
N GLN A 104 -29.59 -11.92 -13.32
CA GLN A 104 -28.90 -11.88 -14.63
C GLN A 104 -28.60 -10.43 -15.05
N ALA A 105 -29.47 -9.48 -14.73
CA ALA A 105 -29.25 -8.07 -15.06
C ALA A 105 -28.00 -7.49 -14.35
N GLU A 106 -27.77 -7.85 -13.08
CA GLU A 106 -26.57 -7.46 -12.33
C GLU A 106 -25.31 -8.07 -12.93
N ILE A 107 -25.37 -9.33 -13.35
CA ILE A 107 -24.26 -10.02 -14.03
C ILE A 107 -23.93 -9.36 -15.37
N ASP A 108 -24.93 -9.00 -16.16
CA ASP A 108 -24.72 -8.33 -17.46
C ASP A 108 -24.09 -6.95 -17.30
N GLU A 109 -24.46 -6.19 -16.27
CA GLU A 109 -23.84 -4.90 -15.95
C GLU A 109 -22.39 -5.08 -15.47
N LEU A 110 -22.11 -6.10 -14.69
CA LEU A 110 -20.75 -6.43 -14.26
C LEU A 110 -19.89 -6.91 -15.43
N GLY A 111 -20.47 -7.58 -16.43
CA GLY A 111 -19.79 -7.95 -17.66
C GLY A 111 -19.30 -6.73 -18.45
N LYS A 112 -20.06 -5.63 -18.49
CA LYS A 112 -19.61 -4.38 -19.10
C LYS A 112 -18.44 -3.74 -18.34
N ARG A 113 -18.54 -3.70 -17.01
CA ARG A 113 -17.44 -3.18 -16.15
C ARG A 113 -16.16 -4.01 -16.23
N LEU A 114 -16.29 -5.31 -16.52
CA LEU A 114 -15.13 -6.17 -16.71
C LEU A 114 -14.27 -5.70 -17.87
N ALA A 115 -14.88 -5.29 -18.98
CA ALA A 115 -14.16 -4.78 -20.16
C ALA A 115 -13.32 -3.53 -19.84
N ASP A 116 -13.83 -2.63 -18.99
CA ASP A 116 -13.08 -1.45 -18.54
C ASP A 116 -11.87 -1.84 -17.68
N LEU A 117 -12.05 -2.77 -16.77
CA LEU A 117 -10.95 -3.31 -15.95
C LEU A 117 -9.89 -4.03 -16.80
N GLU A 118 -10.28 -4.77 -17.84
CA GLU A 118 -9.36 -5.44 -18.75
C GLU A 118 -8.43 -4.47 -19.46
N ALA A 119 -8.94 -3.34 -19.89
CA ALA A 119 -8.13 -2.31 -20.54
C ALA A 119 -7.04 -1.77 -19.60
N GLU A 120 -7.33 -1.67 -18.31
CA GLU A 120 -6.39 -1.19 -17.30
C GLU A 120 -5.38 -2.25 -16.84
N TYR A 121 -5.77 -3.54 -16.85
CA TYR A 121 -4.94 -4.69 -16.45
C TYR A 121 -4.28 -5.43 -17.60
N SER A 122 -4.27 -4.87 -18.80
CA SER A 122 -3.70 -5.50 -20.02
C SER A 122 -2.26 -6.02 -19.85
N GLU A 123 -1.52 -5.47 -18.89
CA GLU A 123 -0.14 -5.86 -18.59
C GLU A 123 -0.02 -7.16 -17.73
N ASN A 124 -1.14 -7.70 -17.21
CA ASN A 124 -1.14 -8.91 -16.37
C ASN A 124 -2.16 -9.95 -16.85
N PRO A 125 -1.81 -10.76 -17.88
CA PRO A 125 -2.73 -11.75 -18.44
C PRO A 125 -3.21 -12.81 -17.45
N ALA A 126 -2.37 -13.20 -16.49
CA ALA A 126 -2.74 -14.19 -15.49
C ALA A 126 -3.83 -13.68 -14.54
N TYR A 127 -3.73 -12.42 -14.15
CA TYR A 127 -4.74 -11.77 -13.35
C TYR A 127 -6.06 -11.62 -14.09
N LEU A 128 -6.02 -11.21 -15.36
CA LEU A 128 -7.21 -11.12 -16.23
C LEU A 128 -7.91 -12.48 -16.35
N ALA A 129 -7.17 -13.54 -16.62
CA ALA A 129 -7.73 -14.88 -16.71
C ALA A 129 -8.44 -15.31 -15.41
N TRP A 130 -7.87 -14.98 -14.25
CA TRP A 130 -8.48 -15.26 -12.96
C TRP A 130 -9.77 -14.44 -12.74
N VAL A 131 -9.78 -13.14 -13.10
CA VAL A 131 -10.98 -12.28 -13.01
C VAL A 131 -12.10 -12.81 -13.91
N HIS A 132 -11.78 -13.20 -15.14
CA HIS A 132 -12.72 -13.84 -16.05
C HIS A 132 -13.32 -15.11 -15.50
N GLN A 133 -12.48 -15.97 -14.92
CA GLN A 133 -12.95 -17.19 -14.30
C GLN A 133 -13.96 -16.93 -13.18
N GLN A 134 -13.69 -15.97 -12.30
CA GLN A 134 -14.61 -15.60 -11.23
C GLN A 134 -15.95 -15.07 -11.77
N TYR A 135 -15.92 -14.26 -12.83
CA TYR A 135 -17.11 -13.77 -13.49
C TYR A 135 -17.95 -14.91 -14.08
N ILE A 136 -17.33 -15.82 -14.84
CA ILE A 136 -18.00 -16.96 -15.44
C ILE A 136 -18.65 -17.88 -14.39
N GLU A 137 -17.93 -18.16 -13.31
CA GLU A 137 -18.43 -18.98 -12.20
C GLU A 137 -19.68 -18.36 -11.55
N GLN A 138 -19.68 -17.06 -11.31
CA GLN A 138 -20.83 -16.38 -10.71
C GLN A 138 -22.01 -16.29 -11.68
N ALA A 139 -21.77 -15.96 -12.93
CA ALA A 139 -22.79 -15.92 -13.98
C ALA A 139 -23.48 -17.26 -14.13
N TRP A 140 -22.71 -18.36 -14.09
CA TRP A 140 -23.28 -19.71 -14.15
C TRP A 140 -24.15 -20.06 -12.94
N LYS A 141 -23.73 -19.66 -11.72
CA LYS A 141 -24.51 -19.86 -10.48
C LYS A 141 -25.84 -19.13 -10.53
N VAL A 142 -25.85 -17.86 -10.95
CA VAL A 142 -27.05 -17.05 -11.07
C VAL A 142 -28.03 -17.67 -12.06
N LYS A 143 -27.56 -18.01 -13.27
CA LYS A 143 -28.37 -18.64 -14.31
C LYS A 143 -29.01 -19.97 -13.85
N LYS A 144 -28.23 -20.80 -13.13
CA LYS A 144 -28.74 -22.07 -12.59
C LYS A 144 -29.86 -21.85 -11.57
N ASN A 145 -29.73 -20.84 -10.71
CA ASN A 145 -30.71 -20.50 -9.68
C ASN A 145 -32.02 -19.94 -10.28
N GLU A 146 -31.95 -19.18 -11.36
CA GLU A 146 -33.11 -18.67 -12.08
C GLU A 146 -33.90 -19.79 -12.82
N THR A 147 -33.16 -20.79 -13.36
CA THR A 147 -33.80 -21.93 -14.07
C THR A 147 -34.44 -22.95 -13.11
N SER A 148 -34.09 -22.89 -11.81
CA SER A 148 -34.62 -23.80 -10.77
C SER A 148 -35.80 -23.21 -9.99
N ARG A 149 -36.28 -22.03 -10.36
CA ARG A 149 -37.50 -21.37 -9.85
C ARG A 149 -38.60 -21.42 -10.88
#